data_513d00ddd6fcc21645d0e37239b88e0d
#
_entry.id   513d00ddd6fcc21645d0e37239b88e0d
#
_cell.length_a   1.000
_cell.length_b   1.000
_cell.length_c   1.000
_cell.angle_alpha   90.00
_cell.angle_beta   90.00
_cell.angle_gamma   90.00
#
_symmetry.space_group_name_H-M   'P 1'
#
loop_
_entity.id
_entity.type
_entity.pdbx_description
1 polymer ?
#
loop_
_entity_poly.entity_id
_entity_poly.type
_entity_poly.pdbx_seq_one_letter_code
_entity_poly.pdbx_strand_id
1 'polypeptide(L)'
;MAFIEKGQEIDIEAIKAATQLSPEALRKKEARDRELAVIISGEDDRILLVMGPCSSDNEEAVLEYARRLADLQKKVADKIFIVMRVYTAKPRTNGDGYKGMIHQPNTSEAPSLINGLQAVRQLHYRVITETGLTTADEMLYPSNLVLVDDLVSYHAVGARSVEDQEHRFVASGIDAPVGMKNPTSGNLGVMFNAIYAAQNKQTFLYHSQEVETSGNPLAHVILRG
;
A
#
# COMPACT_ATOMS: atom_id res chain seq x y z
N MET A 1 13.18 -25.74 -13.53
CA MET A 1 12.62 -24.38 -13.51
C MET A 1 13.46 -23.49 -14.40
N ALA A 2 12.84 -22.58 -15.14
CA ALA A 2 13.55 -21.71 -16.10
C ALA A 2 13.68 -20.27 -15.56
N PHE A 3 14.01 -20.12 -14.27
CA PHE A 3 14.36 -18.82 -13.71
C PHE A 3 15.86 -18.55 -13.93
N ILE A 4 16.17 -17.37 -14.38
CA ILE A 4 17.54 -16.90 -14.56
C ILE A 4 17.78 -15.82 -13.50
N GLU A 5 18.65 -16.10 -12.56
CA GLU A 5 19.12 -15.13 -11.58
C GLU A 5 19.95 -14.05 -12.29
N LYS A 6 19.63 -12.80 -12.03
CA LYS A 6 20.34 -11.66 -12.63
C LYS A 6 21.59 -11.24 -11.85
N GLY A 7 21.99 -12.04 -10.86
CA GLY A 7 23.25 -11.91 -10.14
C GLY A 7 23.34 -10.72 -9.17
N GLN A 8 22.24 -10.03 -8.94
CA GLN A 8 22.20 -8.92 -8.00
C GLN A 8 21.24 -9.26 -6.86
N GLU A 9 21.79 -9.46 -5.68
CA GLU A 9 21.01 -9.56 -4.44
C GLU A 9 20.41 -8.18 -4.11
N ILE A 10 19.14 -8.16 -3.77
CA ILE A 10 18.43 -6.91 -3.39
C ILE A 10 18.44 -6.81 -1.88
N ASP A 11 19.25 -5.91 -1.35
CA ASP A 11 19.32 -5.60 0.08
C ASP A 11 18.18 -4.65 0.46
N ILE A 12 17.08 -5.22 0.94
CA ILE A 12 15.89 -4.47 1.38
C ILE A 12 16.22 -3.59 2.60
N GLU A 13 17.05 -4.06 3.52
CA GLU A 13 17.41 -3.29 4.71
C GLU A 13 18.24 -2.05 4.36
N ALA A 14 19.17 -2.15 3.40
CA ALA A 14 19.88 -0.99 2.90
C ALA A 14 18.96 0.03 2.22
N ILE A 15 17.95 -0.43 1.46
CA ILE A 15 16.95 0.44 0.84
C ILE A 15 16.10 1.12 1.93
N LYS A 16 15.69 0.41 2.97
CA LYS A 16 14.94 0.98 4.13
C LYS A 16 15.78 2.01 4.87
N ALA A 17 17.02 1.73 5.14
CA ALA A 17 17.92 2.65 5.85
C ALA A 17 18.11 3.99 5.13
N ALA A 18 18.14 3.99 3.79
CA ALA A 18 18.29 5.22 2.99
C ALA A 18 17.08 6.17 3.08
N THR A 19 15.93 5.70 3.56
CA THR A 19 14.66 6.46 3.63
C THR A 19 14.00 6.30 5.01
N GLN A 20 14.79 6.26 6.05
CA GLN A 20 14.30 6.19 7.42
C GLN A 20 13.67 7.53 7.83
N LEU A 21 12.45 7.48 8.39
CA LEU A 21 11.79 8.67 8.93
C LEU A 21 12.53 9.23 10.14
N SER A 22 12.62 10.55 10.22
CA SER A 22 13.13 11.20 11.43
C SER A 22 12.20 10.87 12.62
N PRO A 23 12.68 10.94 13.87
CA PRO A 23 11.84 10.69 15.04
C PRO A 23 10.60 11.59 15.10
N GLU A 24 10.66 12.80 14.56
CA GLU A 24 9.51 13.71 14.49
C GLU A 24 8.51 13.26 13.43
N ALA A 25 8.98 12.92 12.21
CA ALA A 25 8.12 12.45 11.13
C ALA A 25 7.44 11.12 11.50
N LEU A 26 8.18 10.21 12.16
CA LEU A 26 7.64 8.95 12.66
C LEU A 26 6.50 9.18 13.67
N ARG A 27 6.72 10.02 14.68
CA ARG A 27 5.66 10.33 15.65
C ARG A 27 4.41 10.94 15.01
N LYS A 28 4.58 11.80 14.00
CA LYS A 28 3.45 12.38 13.25
C LYS A 28 2.71 11.30 12.46
N LYS A 29 3.45 10.42 11.77
CA LYS A 29 2.86 9.30 11.04
C LYS A 29 2.09 8.38 11.99
N GLU A 30 2.69 7.93 13.09
CA GLU A 30 2.04 7.06 14.07
C GLU A 30 0.78 7.68 14.69
N ALA A 31 0.77 9.00 14.91
CA ALA A 31 -0.42 9.70 15.37
C ALA A 31 -1.54 9.61 14.34
N ARG A 32 -1.22 9.84 13.05
CA ARG A 32 -2.19 9.72 11.97
C ARG A 32 -2.64 8.27 11.73
N ASP A 33 -1.75 7.29 11.93
CA ASP A 33 -2.11 5.86 11.82
C ASP A 33 -3.14 5.46 12.87
N ARG A 34 -2.98 5.97 14.12
CA ARG A 34 -3.98 5.78 15.18
C ARG A 34 -5.32 6.44 14.84
N GLU A 35 -5.32 7.68 14.33
CA GLU A 35 -6.54 8.34 13.88
C GLU A 35 -7.24 7.54 12.76
N LEU A 36 -6.47 7.06 11.79
CA LEU A 36 -6.98 6.23 10.70
C LEU A 36 -7.64 4.94 11.22
N ALA A 37 -7.00 4.27 12.17
CA ALA A 37 -7.55 3.06 12.78
C ALA A 37 -8.88 3.34 13.52
N VAL A 38 -8.96 4.44 14.25
CA VAL A 38 -10.16 4.86 15.00
C VAL A 38 -11.32 5.21 14.06
N ILE A 39 -11.03 5.82 12.89
CA ILE A 39 -12.05 6.09 11.86
C ILE A 39 -12.56 4.77 11.24
N ILE A 40 -11.67 3.85 10.93
CA ILE A 40 -12.05 2.55 10.33
C ILE A 40 -12.84 1.69 11.33
N SER A 41 -12.53 1.76 12.63
CA SER A 41 -13.30 1.06 13.68
C SER A 41 -14.67 1.70 13.96
N GLY A 42 -14.93 2.90 13.43
CA GLY A 42 -16.18 3.62 13.63
C GLY A 42 -16.28 4.36 14.97
N GLU A 43 -15.17 4.60 15.64
CA GLU A 43 -15.09 5.38 16.88
C GLU A 43 -14.90 6.89 16.62
N ASP A 44 -14.61 7.27 15.37
CA ASP A 44 -14.50 8.64 14.89
C ASP A 44 -15.41 8.82 13.67
N ASP A 45 -16.29 9.82 13.70
CA ASP A 45 -17.30 10.07 12.66
C ASP A 45 -16.77 10.78 11.41
N ARG A 46 -15.47 11.08 11.34
CA ARG A 46 -14.86 11.68 10.15
C ARG A 46 -14.92 10.73 8.95
N ILE A 47 -15.10 11.30 7.79
CA ILE A 47 -15.06 10.56 6.54
C ILE A 47 -13.61 10.28 6.15
N LEU A 48 -13.27 9.02 5.95
CA LEU A 48 -11.98 8.63 5.35
C LEU A 48 -12.01 8.86 3.85
N LEU A 49 -11.08 9.66 3.34
CA LEU A 49 -10.90 9.91 1.91
C LEU A 49 -9.51 9.43 1.46
N VAL A 50 -9.46 8.30 0.76
CA VAL A 50 -8.23 7.77 0.14
C VAL A 50 -8.21 8.20 -1.32
N MET A 51 -7.42 9.22 -1.67
CA MET A 51 -7.41 9.78 -3.03
C MET A 51 -6.01 10.12 -3.52
N GLY A 52 -5.85 10.06 -4.85
CA GLY A 52 -4.60 10.29 -5.55
C GLY A 52 -4.65 9.76 -6.98
N PRO A 53 -3.56 9.86 -7.74
CA PRO A 53 -3.51 9.37 -9.11
C PRO A 53 -3.76 7.86 -9.19
N CYS A 54 -4.24 7.40 -10.34
CA CYS A 54 -4.46 5.96 -10.59
C CYS A 54 -3.15 5.17 -10.66
N SER A 55 -2.06 5.84 -11.02
CA SER A 55 -0.70 5.29 -11.11
C SER A 55 0.30 6.40 -10.78
N SER A 56 1.27 6.08 -9.95
CA SER A 56 2.36 7.01 -9.58
C SER A 56 3.51 6.85 -10.57
N ASP A 57 3.31 7.34 -11.81
CA ASP A 57 4.27 7.22 -12.92
C ASP A 57 5.16 8.47 -13.10
N ASN A 58 4.87 9.54 -12.38
CA ASN A 58 5.65 10.77 -12.35
C ASN A 58 5.73 11.29 -10.92
N GLU A 59 6.91 11.22 -10.32
CA GLU A 59 7.16 11.56 -8.92
C GLU A 59 6.76 13.01 -8.60
N GLU A 60 7.20 13.98 -9.40
CA GLU A 60 6.93 15.40 -9.12
C GLU A 60 5.45 15.73 -9.25
N ALA A 61 4.74 15.12 -10.19
CA ALA A 61 3.29 15.30 -10.31
C ALA A 61 2.54 14.70 -9.10
N VAL A 62 2.99 13.56 -8.58
CA VAL A 62 2.43 12.97 -7.36
C VAL A 62 2.66 13.85 -6.15
N LEU A 63 3.87 14.41 -6.01
CA LEU A 63 4.21 15.29 -4.90
C LEU A 63 3.45 16.63 -4.95
N GLU A 64 3.31 17.21 -6.15
CA GLU A 64 2.47 18.40 -6.33
C GLU A 64 1.01 18.13 -5.94
N TYR A 65 0.48 16.97 -6.34
CA TYR A 65 -0.85 16.55 -5.93
C TYR A 65 -0.95 16.38 -4.41
N ALA A 66 0.04 15.74 -3.78
CA ALA A 66 0.09 15.54 -2.34
C ALA A 66 0.15 16.87 -1.57
N ARG A 67 0.93 17.85 -2.02
CA ARG A 67 1.00 19.20 -1.41
C ARG A 67 -0.37 19.88 -1.43
N ARG A 68 -1.10 19.83 -2.55
CA ARG A 68 -2.48 20.37 -2.65
C ARG A 68 -3.45 19.64 -1.71
N LEU A 69 -3.33 18.32 -1.58
CA LEU A 69 -4.14 17.57 -0.62
C LEU A 69 -3.81 17.92 0.83
N ALA A 70 -2.54 18.15 1.16
CA ALA A 70 -2.15 18.57 2.50
C ALA A 70 -2.75 19.93 2.86
N ASP A 71 -2.80 20.86 1.91
CA ASP A 71 -3.45 22.17 2.13
C ASP A 71 -4.97 22.04 2.24
N LEU A 72 -5.59 21.12 1.50
CA LEU A 72 -7.00 20.79 1.65
C LEU A 72 -7.28 20.15 3.01
N GLN A 73 -6.45 19.20 3.44
CA GLN A 73 -6.58 18.51 4.73
C GLN A 73 -6.68 19.53 5.89
N LYS A 74 -5.87 20.57 5.88
CA LYS A 74 -5.93 21.63 6.91
C LYS A 74 -7.30 22.32 7.01
N LYS A 75 -8.02 22.39 5.89
CA LYS A 75 -9.33 23.08 5.80
C LYS A 75 -10.51 22.18 6.16
N VAL A 76 -10.35 20.86 6.06
CA VAL A 76 -11.44 19.88 6.23
C VAL A 76 -11.18 18.88 7.34
N ALA A 77 -10.14 19.08 8.14
CA ALA A 77 -9.66 18.12 9.13
C ALA A 77 -10.69 17.75 10.20
N ASP A 78 -11.66 18.61 10.45
CA ASP A 78 -12.78 18.38 11.40
C ASP A 78 -13.83 17.40 10.86
N LYS A 79 -13.87 17.14 9.55
CA LYS A 79 -14.87 16.30 8.89
C LYS A 79 -14.28 15.19 8.03
N ILE A 80 -13.09 15.42 7.48
CA ILE A 80 -12.50 14.51 6.49
C ILE A 80 -11.05 14.23 6.88
N PHE A 81 -10.71 12.95 6.93
CA PHE A 81 -9.34 12.48 7.07
C PHE A 81 -8.82 12.01 5.71
N ILE A 82 -7.79 12.68 5.20
CA ILE A 82 -7.22 12.38 3.87
C ILE A 82 -6.01 11.49 4.00
N VAL A 83 -6.00 10.38 3.25
CA VAL A 83 -4.84 9.52 2.99
C VAL A 83 -4.45 9.68 1.53
N MET A 84 -3.19 10.00 1.27
CA MET A 84 -2.67 10.15 -0.10
C MET A 84 -2.49 8.78 -0.76
N ARG A 85 -3.21 8.53 -1.85
CA ARG A 85 -3.05 7.30 -2.63
C ARG A 85 -1.83 7.39 -3.53
N VAL A 86 -0.86 6.50 -3.30
CA VAL A 86 0.39 6.37 -4.03
C VAL A 86 0.49 4.95 -4.59
N TYR A 87 -0.24 4.67 -5.68
CA TYR A 87 -0.23 3.34 -6.28
C TYR A 87 0.99 3.16 -7.19
N THR A 88 1.96 2.42 -6.69
CA THR A 88 3.29 2.26 -7.31
C THR A 88 3.40 1.05 -8.24
N ALA A 89 2.49 0.09 -8.13
CA ALA A 89 2.38 -1.06 -9.01
C ALA A 89 1.14 -0.96 -9.91
N LYS A 90 1.20 -1.55 -11.10
CA LYS A 90 0.10 -1.56 -12.06
C LYS A 90 -0.20 -2.96 -12.54
N PRO A 91 -1.34 -3.56 -12.14
CA PRO A 91 -1.72 -4.88 -12.60
C PRO A 91 -2.03 -4.86 -14.11
N ARG A 92 -1.48 -5.84 -14.85
CA ARG A 92 -1.71 -6.03 -16.28
C ARG A 92 -2.15 -7.45 -16.55
N THR A 93 -3.30 -7.62 -17.18
CA THR A 93 -3.93 -8.93 -17.40
C THR A 93 -3.06 -9.87 -18.23
N ASN A 94 -2.41 -9.34 -19.28
CA ASN A 94 -1.51 -10.10 -20.18
C ASN A 94 -0.02 -9.85 -19.91
N GLY A 95 0.31 -9.04 -18.89
CA GLY A 95 1.69 -8.69 -18.57
C GLY A 95 2.33 -7.64 -19.47
N ASP A 96 1.61 -7.09 -20.46
CA ASP A 96 2.15 -6.08 -21.38
C ASP A 96 1.98 -4.64 -20.87
N GLY A 97 2.83 -3.75 -21.38
CA GLY A 97 2.79 -2.31 -21.10
C GLY A 97 3.41 -1.92 -19.75
N TYR A 98 3.21 -0.68 -19.37
CA TYR A 98 3.75 -0.11 -18.13
C TYR A 98 3.20 -0.83 -16.89
N LYS A 99 4.09 -1.37 -16.05
CA LYS A 99 3.75 -2.19 -14.87
C LYS A 99 3.85 -1.43 -13.56
N GLY A 100 3.99 -0.12 -13.60
CA GLY A 100 4.14 0.74 -12.44
C GLY A 100 5.58 1.15 -12.15
N MET A 101 5.73 2.10 -11.26
CA MET A 101 7.02 2.62 -10.80
C MET A 101 7.96 1.52 -10.33
N ILE A 102 7.43 0.51 -9.67
CA ILE A 102 8.20 -0.63 -9.15
C ILE A 102 9.01 -1.38 -10.22
N HIS A 103 8.58 -1.35 -11.48
CA HIS A 103 9.30 -1.99 -12.58
C HIS A 103 10.04 -1.00 -13.48
N GLN A 104 9.53 0.22 -13.58
CA GLN A 104 10.05 1.25 -14.46
C GLN A 104 9.80 2.63 -13.87
N PRO A 105 10.67 3.08 -12.94
CA PRO A 105 10.51 4.38 -12.28
C PRO A 105 10.68 5.56 -13.22
N ASN A 106 11.48 5.40 -14.28
CA ASN A 106 11.62 6.36 -15.36
C ASN A 106 11.15 5.71 -16.68
N THR A 107 10.07 6.22 -17.25
CA THR A 107 9.47 5.66 -18.48
C THR A 107 10.34 5.87 -19.75
N SER A 108 11.34 6.75 -19.68
CA SER A 108 12.31 6.98 -20.78
C SER A 108 13.52 6.05 -20.72
N GLU A 109 13.65 5.25 -19.66
CA GLU A 109 14.76 4.31 -19.45
C GLU A 109 14.30 2.86 -19.55
N ALA A 110 15.26 1.95 -19.63
CA ALA A 110 14.97 0.52 -19.56
C ALA A 110 14.41 0.13 -18.18
N PRO A 111 13.47 -0.82 -18.09
CA PRO A 111 12.94 -1.30 -16.82
C PRO A 111 14.05 -1.81 -15.89
N SER A 112 14.00 -1.41 -14.62
CA SER A 112 14.93 -1.83 -13.56
C SER A 112 14.18 -2.04 -12.26
N LEU A 113 14.13 -3.30 -11.80
CA LEU A 113 13.41 -3.61 -10.55
C LEU A 113 14.08 -2.96 -9.34
N ILE A 114 15.42 -2.98 -9.24
CA ILE A 114 16.12 -2.39 -8.10
C ILE A 114 15.89 -0.88 -8.01
N ASN A 115 15.99 -0.17 -9.14
CA ASN A 115 15.71 1.27 -9.18
C ASN A 115 14.23 1.53 -8.87
N GLY A 116 13.35 0.63 -9.30
CA GLY A 116 11.93 0.69 -8.99
C GLY A 116 11.62 0.56 -7.50
N LEU A 117 12.23 -0.40 -6.82
CA LEU A 117 12.05 -0.59 -5.38
C LEU A 117 12.53 0.65 -4.58
N GLN A 118 13.67 1.21 -4.97
CA GLN A 118 14.19 2.44 -4.37
C GLN A 118 13.26 3.63 -4.62
N ALA A 119 12.77 3.80 -5.86
CA ALA A 119 11.88 4.89 -6.23
C ALA A 119 10.51 4.81 -5.52
N VAL A 120 9.94 3.60 -5.40
CA VAL A 120 8.70 3.36 -4.65
C VAL A 120 8.85 3.84 -3.22
N ARG A 121 9.89 3.41 -2.55
CA ARG A 121 10.11 3.76 -1.16
C ARG A 121 10.40 5.27 -1.00
N GLN A 122 11.23 5.82 -1.88
CA GLN A 122 11.55 7.25 -1.90
C GLN A 122 10.30 8.12 -2.07
N LEU A 123 9.38 7.72 -2.94
CA LEU A 123 8.14 8.46 -3.16
C LEU A 123 7.24 8.48 -1.91
N HIS A 124 7.03 7.33 -1.26
CA HIS A 124 6.28 7.28 0.00
C HIS A 124 6.95 8.14 1.09
N TYR A 125 8.27 8.01 1.24
CA TYR A 125 9.06 8.80 2.18
C TYR A 125 8.89 10.31 1.93
N ARG A 126 9.01 10.77 0.67
CA ARG A 126 8.85 12.18 0.31
C ARG A 126 7.44 12.69 0.58
N VAL A 127 6.41 11.92 0.23
CA VAL A 127 5.01 12.32 0.53
C VAL A 127 4.84 12.54 2.03
N ILE A 128 5.30 11.62 2.87
CA ILE A 128 5.18 11.73 4.32
C ILE A 128 5.96 12.94 4.86
N THR A 129 7.21 13.09 4.46
CA THR A 129 8.11 14.11 5.03
C THR A 129 7.81 15.52 4.52
N GLU A 130 7.44 15.67 3.24
CA GLU A 130 7.16 16.98 2.64
C GLU A 130 5.74 17.49 2.96
N THR A 131 4.77 16.59 3.20
CA THR A 131 3.36 17.00 3.32
C THR A 131 2.73 16.68 4.68
N GLY A 132 3.29 15.74 5.43
CA GLY A 132 2.71 15.22 6.68
C GLY A 132 1.48 14.32 6.46
N LEU A 133 1.11 14.01 5.22
CA LEU A 133 0.05 13.05 4.92
C LEU A 133 0.56 11.62 5.08
N THR A 134 -0.31 10.73 5.52
CA THR A 134 -0.09 9.28 5.43
C THR A 134 -0.39 8.77 4.03
N THR A 135 0.21 7.64 3.65
CA THR A 135 0.10 7.09 2.30
C THR A 135 -0.68 5.79 2.24
N ALA A 136 -1.29 5.54 1.08
CA ALA A 136 -1.92 4.27 0.73
C ALA A 136 -1.29 3.69 -0.53
N ASP A 137 -1.06 2.36 -0.57
CA ASP A 137 -0.65 1.66 -1.78
C ASP A 137 -1.49 0.39 -2.02
N GLU A 138 -1.48 -0.10 -3.26
CA GLU A 138 -2.11 -1.36 -3.61
C GLU A 138 -1.09 -2.51 -3.45
N MET A 139 -1.38 -3.45 -2.57
CA MET A 139 -0.59 -4.66 -2.39
C MET A 139 -0.79 -5.58 -3.60
N LEU A 140 -0.03 -5.34 -4.68
CA LEU A 140 -0.07 -6.19 -5.87
C LEU A 140 0.83 -7.43 -5.71
N TYR A 141 1.93 -7.29 -5.01
CA TYR A 141 2.89 -8.36 -4.71
C TYR A 141 3.08 -8.45 -3.20
N PRO A 142 2.46 -9.42 -2.52
CA PRO A 142 2.56 -9.56 -1.05
C PRO A 142 4.00 -9.66 -0.55
N SER A 143 4.88 -10.32 -1.32
CA SER A 143 6.31 -10.44 -1.01
C SER A 143 7.07 -9.10 -0.93
N ASN A 144 6.53 -8.03 -1.52
CA ASN A 144 7.14 -6.70 -1.49
C ASN A 144 6.65 -5.84 -0.32
N LEU A 145 5.74 -6.35 0.50
CA LEU A 145 5.20 -5.60 1.64
C LEU A 145 6.32 -5.10 2.58
N VAL A 146 7.30 -5.96 2.84
CA VAL A 146 8.47 -5.64 3.67
C VAL A 146 9.22 -4.37 3.24
N LEU A 147 9.12 -3.99 1.98
CA LEU A 147 9.75 -2.78 1.46
C LEU A 147 9.13 -1.48 2.02
N VAL A 148 7.83 -1.50 2.33
CA VAL A 148 7.03 -0.29 2.64
C VAL A 148 6.21 -0.41 3.93
N ASP A 149 6.37 -1.47 4.69
CA ASP A 149 5.61 -1.79 5.90
C ASP A 149 5.67 -0.70 6.98
N ASP A 150 6.79 0.02 7.06
CA ASP A 150 7.02 1.14 7.98
C ASP A 150 6.54 2.51 7.44
N LEU A 151 6.22 2.62 6.15
CA LEU A 151 5.81 3.88 5.51
C LEU A 151 4.32 3.92 5.15
N VAL A 152 3.78 2.84 4.59
CA VAL A 152 2.39 2.79 4.12
C VAL A 152 1.43 2.57 5.29
N SER A 153 0.41 3.44 5.39
CA SER A 153 -0.56 3.43 6.48
C SER A 153 -1.89 2.77 6.11
N TYR A 154 -2.11 2.54 4.81
CA TYR A 154 -3.33 1.91 4.29
C TYR A 154 -3.01 1.05 3.07
N HIS A 155 -3.40 -0.20 3.11
CA HIS A 155 -3.20 -1.12 1.99
C HIS A 155 -4.52 -1.43 1.28
N ALA A 156 -4.47 -1.55 -0.05
CA ALA A 156 -5.61 -2.01 -0.82
C ALA A 156 -5.29 -3.35 -1.51
N VAL A 157 -6.21 -4.29 -1.46
CA VAL A 157 -6.15 -5.51 -2.27
C VAL A 157 -7.04 -5.33 -3.50
N GLY A 158 -6.42 -5.42 -4.67
CA GLY A 158 -7.06 -5.18 -5.95
C GLY A 158 -8.08 -6.24 -6.33
N ALA A 159 -9.00 -5.89 -7.25
CA ALA A 159 -10.04 -6.80 -7.71
C ALA A 159 -9.53 -8.06 -8.45
N ARG A 160 -8.29 -8.02 -8.96
CA ARG A 160 -7.64 -9.19 -9.57
C ARG A 160 -6.95 -10.09 -8.55
N SER A 161 -6.65 -9.56 -7.36
CA SER A 161 -5.88 -10.22 -6.31
C SER A 161 -6.74 -10.71 -5.15
N VAL A 162 -7.97 -10.20 -4.99
CA VAL A 162 -8.83 -10.48 -3.83
C VAL A 162 -9.22 -11.96 -3.71
N GLU A 163 -9.14 -12.74 -4.79
CA GLU A 163 -9.41 -14.18 -4.80
C GLU A 163 -8.17 -15.01 -4.43
N ASP A 164 -6.99 -14.40 -4.48
CA ASP A 164 -5.74 -15.08 -4.20
C ASP A 164 -5.54 -15.29 -2.69
N GLN A 165 -5.12 -16.51 -2.34
CA GLN A 165 -5.00 -16.94 -0.95
C GLN A 165 -3.87 -16.22 -0.21
N GLU A 166 -2.72 -16.00 -0.87
CA GLU A 166 -1.58 -15.33 -0.27
C GLU A 166 -1.92 -13.88 0.09
N HIS A 167 -2.63 -13.14 -0.78
CA HIS A 167 -3.08 -11.79 -0.48
C HIS A 167 -3.99 -11.73 0.75
N ARG A 168 -4.91 -12.69 0.91
CA ARG A 168 -5.81 -12.77 2.06
C ARG A 168 -5.04 -13.06 3.35
N PHE A 169 -4.09 -13.99 3.28
CA PHE A 169 -3.32 -14.41 4.44
C PHE A 169 -2.34 -13.33 4.88
N VAL A 170 -1.62 -12.70 3.94
CA VAL A 170 -0.75 -11.58 4.25
C VAL A 170 -1.55 -10.41 4.83
N ALA A 171 -2.74 -10.11 4.26
CA ALA A 171 -3.61 -9.07 4.80
C ALA A 171 -4.02 -9.31 6.26
N SER A 172 -4.10 -10.57 6.72
CA SER A 172 -4.41 -10.92 8.11
C SER A 172 -3.28 -10.62 9.11
N GLY A 173 -2.06 -10.42 8.60
CA GLY A 173 -0.87 -10.11 9.41
C GLY A 173 -0.43 -8.64 9.33
N ILE A 174 -1.11 -7.80 8.52
CA ILE A 174 -0.77 -6.38 8.41
C ILE A 174 -1.33 -5.61 9.60
N ASP A 175 -0.47 -4.85 10.28
CA ASP A 175 -0.86 -3.98 11.40
C ASP A 175 -1.27 -2.57 10.89
N ALA A 176 -2.14 -2.55 9.89
CA ALA A 176 -2.71 -1.34 9.30
C ALA A 176 -4.05 -1.68 8.60
N PRO A 177 -4.91 -0.69 8.32
CA PRO A 177 -6.13 -0.90 7.53
C PRO A 177 -5.87 -1.53 6.17
N VAL A 178 -6.64 -2.57 5.83
CA VAL A 178 -6.60 -3.23 4.52
C VAL A 178 -7.98 -3.22 3.87
N GLY A 179 -8.09 -2.51 2.75
CA GLY A 179 -9.31 -2.46 1.95
C GLY A 179 -9.36 -3.58 0.92
N MET A 180 -10.31 -4.49 1.03
CA MET A 180 -10.55 -5.60 0.10
C MET A 180 -11.57 -5.20 -0.96
N LYS A 181 -11.15 -5.12 -2.24
CA LYS A 181 -12.05 -4.80 -3.35
C LYS A 181 -12.89 -6.02 -3.72
N ASN A 182 -14.15 -5.80 -4.15
CA ASN A 182 -14.90 -6.87 -4.83
C ASN A 182 -14.17 -7.28 -6.13
N PRO A 183 -14.22 -8.57 -6.52
CA PRO A 183 -13.51 -9.09 -7.69
C PRO A 183 -14.01 -8.45 -8.99
N THR A 184 -13.31 -8.70 -10.09
CA THR A 184 -13.70 -8.19 -11.42
C THR A 184 -15.06 -8.69 -11.89
N SER A 185 -15.50 -9.85 -11.39
CA SER A 185 -16.85 -10.40 -11.62
C SER A 185 -17.97 -9.65 -10.88
N GLY A 186 -17.64 -8.78 -9.94
CA GLY A 186 -18.61 -8.10 -9.08
C GLY A 186 -19.15 -8.95 -7.92
N ASN A 187 -18.70 -10.18 -7.74
CA ASN A 187 -19.23 -11.10 -6.74
C ASN A 187 -18.91 -10.66 -5.31
N LEU A 188 -19.94 -10.25 -4.56
CA LEU A 188 -19.80 -9.80 -3.18
C LEU A 188 -19.45 -10.93 -2.20
N GLY A 189 -19.92 -12.16 -2.46
CA GLY A 189 -19.59 -13.32 -1.62
C GLY A 189 -18.08 -13.61 -1.58
N VAL A 190 -17.41 -13.48 -2.71
CA VAL A 190 -15.94 -13.60 -2.79
C VAL A 190 -15.25 -12.52 -1.93
N MET A 191 -15.74 -11.29 -1.98
CA MET A 191 -15.22 -10.19 -1.20
C MET A 191 -15.42 -10.42 0.31
N PHE A 192 -16.62 -10.87 0.74
CA PHE A 192 -16.87 -11.19 2.15
C PHE A 192 -15.99 -12.34 2.64
N ASN A 193 -15.77 -13.38 1.82
CA ASN A 193 -14.83 -14.45 2.16
C ASN A 193 -13.39 -13.94 2.30
N ALA A 194 -12.98 -12.99 1.48
CA ALA A 194 -11.65 -12.38 1.58
C ALA A 194 -11.48 -11.59 2.88
N ILE A 195 -12.49 -10.82 3.28
CA ILE A 195 -12.49 -10.08 4.56
C ILE A 195 -12.48 -11.05 5.73
N TYR A 196 -13.34 -12.09 5.70
CA TYR A 196 -13.35 -13.09 6.76
C TYR A 196 -11.98 -13.76 6.92
N ALA A 197 -11.32 -14.14 5.82
CA ALA A 197 -9.96 -14.69 5.88
C ALA A 197 -8.94 -13.70 6.46
N ALA A 198 -9.01 -12.42 6.05
CA ALA A 198 -8.10 -11.39 6.53
C ALA A 198 -8.34 -11.01 7.99
N GLN A 199 -9.57 -11.12 8.51
CA GLN A 199 -9.90 -10.82 9.91
C GLN A 199 -9.61 -11.97 10.88
N ASN A 200 -9.27 -13.16 10.37
CA ASN A 200 -9.01 -14.33 11.19
C ASN A 200 -7.55 -14.75 11.12
N LYS A 201 -7.11 -15.52 12.13
CA LYS A 201 -5.77 -16.12 12.17
C LYS A 201 -5.52 -17.01 10.97
N GLN A 202 -4.32 -16.93 10.42
CA GLN A 202 -3.85 -17.75 9.32
C GLN A 202 -2.47 -18.31 9.63
N THR A 203 -2.18 -19.54 9.18
CA THR A 203 -0.85 -20.14 9.26
C THR A 203 -0.40 -20.49 7.84
N PHE A 204 0.75 -19.97 7.42
CA PHE A 204 1.25 -20.17 6.06
C PHE A 204 2.77 -19.96 5.98
N LEU A 205 3.34 -20.28 4.82
CA LEU A 205 4.75 -20.02 4.54
C LEU A 205 4.93 -18.58 4.05
N TYR A 206 5.69 -17.77 4.79
CA TYR A 206 6.01 -16.40 4.40
C TYR A 206 7.51 -16.13 4.57
N HIS A 207 8.20 -15.68 3.52
CA HIS A 207 9.65 -15.47 3.50
C HIS A 207 10.47 -16.68 4.02
N SER A 208 10.09 -17.88 3.57
CA SER A 208 10.72 -19.18 3.96
C SER A 208 10.56 -19.55 5.44
N GLN A 209 9.63 -18.94 6.15
CA GLN A 209 9.29 -19.25 7.53
C GLN A 209 7.81 -19.62 7.66
N GLU A 210 7.50 -20.56 8.56
CA GLU A 210 6.13 -20.77 9.00
C GLU A 210 5.72 -19.61 9.90
N VAL A 211 4.64 -18.91 9.54
CA VAL A 211 4.12 -17.77 10.31
C VAL A 211 2.67 -18.02 10.72
N GLU A 212 2.29 -17.53 11.89
CA GLU A 212 0.90 -17.41 12.31
C GLU A 212 0.55 -15.92 12.46
N THR A 213 -0.56 -15.49 11.87
CA THR A 213 -1.08 -14.12 12.00
C THR A 213 -2.14 -14.04 13.09
N SER A 214 -2.40 -12.83 13.61
CA SER A 214 -3.45 -12.61 14.63
C SER A 214 -4.84 -12.39 14.03
N GLY A 215 -4.93 -12.17 12.72
CA GLY A 215 -6.08 -11.57 12.07
C GLY A 215 -6.06 -10.03 12.14
N ASN A 216 -6.56 -9.37 11.11
CA ASN A 216 -6.57 -7.92 10.98
C ASN A 216 -8.00 -7.38 11.17
N PRO A 217 -8.37 -6.84 12.34
CA PRO A 217 -9.71 -6.30 12.59
C PRO A 217 -10.03 -5.06 11.76
N LEU A 218 -9.02 -4.39 11.18
CA LEU A 218 -9.17 -3.23 10.33
C LEU A 218 -9.33 -3.58 8.83
N ALA A 219 -9.39 -4.88 8.49
CA ALA A 219 -9.72 -5.31 7.14
C ALA A 219 -11.19 -4.99 6.83
N HIS A 220 -11.44 -4.32 5.71
CA HIS A 220 -12.76 -3.80 5.35
C HIS A 220 -13.01 -3.82 3.84
N VAL A 221 -14.23 -3.47 3.46
CA VAL A 221 -14.72 -3.51 2.07
C VAL A 221 -14.32 -2.27 1.30
N ILE A 222 -13.89 -2.44 0.04
CA ILE A 222 -13.92 -1.40 -0.99
C ILE A 222 -14.86 -1.86 -2.11
N LEU A 223 -16.05 -1.27 -2.19
CA LEU A 223 -16.97 -1.54 -3.29
C LEU A 223 -16.54 -0.79 -4.56
N ARG A 224 -16.41 -1.54 -5.65
CA ARG A 224 -16.21 -0.99 -6.98
C ARG A 224 -17.56 -0.94 -7.70
N GLY A 225 -17.82 0.17 -8.37
CA GLY A 225 -18.87 0.27 -9.37
C GLY A 225 -18.46 -0.28 -10.74
#